data_1670a608ed489c875c7334403e0fd779
#
_entry.id   1670a608ed489c875c7334403e0fd779
#
_cell.length_a   1.000
_cell.length_b   1.000
_cell.length_c   1.000
_cell.angle_alpha   90.00
_cell.angle_beta   90.00
_cell.angle_gamma   90.00
#
_symmetry.space_group_name_H-M   'P 1'
#
loop_
_entity.id
_entity.type
_entity.pdbx_description
1 polymer ?
#
loop_
_entity_poly.entity_id
_entity_poly.type
_entity_poly.pdbx_seq_one_letter_code
_entity_poly.pdbx_strand_id
1 'polypeptide(L)'
;ADRPLINVSQAAPVDLPPEQMRAAMADIIVNEPQAHLYGPVIGLPELRAEVATQWSAAYGASLTADNVAITSGCNQAFAAAISAIAQSGDEVLLPAPWYFNHKMWLDMASVTALAIPTDAQLLPDPEATRALITERTRAISLVTPNNPAGVEYPPELVLAFFKLAQETGIKLIIDETYRDFHSQTGAPHGLFQQADWDQTLIHLYSFSKAFRLTGHRVGALISSPDLLAEAEKFLDTVAICPNQIGQFSALWGLRNLTEWLAGERFEILARRATIEAEMPALAAKGWTLKGCGAYFAYLEHPFEMASDVLAQKLVEEASILALPGTMFMPENEVAGQQHLRIAFANVDATGIAELFTRLKALRFSLAPPRAGK
;
A
#
# COMPACT_ATOMS: atom_id res chain seq x y z
N ALA A 1 -33.14 13.77 -2.46
CA ALA A 1 -33.42 12.43 -3.00
C ALA A 1 -32.45 11.44 -2.37
N ASP A 2 -32.98 10.37 -1.76
CA ASP A 2 -32.25 9.32 -1.07
C ASP A 2 -31.42 8.46 -2.06
N ARG A 3 -30.30 8.98 -2.51
CA ARG A 3 -29.32 8.17 -3.25
C ARG A 3 -28.44 7.46 -2.24
N PRO A 4 -28.23 6.15 -2.37
CA PRO A 4 -27.26 5.44 -1.53
C PRO A 4 -25.87 6.03 -1.71
N LEU A 5 -25.12 6.16 -0.61
CA LEU A 5 -23.75 6.64 -0.61
C LEU A 5 -22.86 5.61 -1.30
N ILE A 6 -22.08 6.04 -2.30
CA ILE A 6 -20.99 5.25 -2.87
C ILE A 6 -19.73 5.61 -2.10
N ASN A 7 -19.29 4.70 -1.22
CA ASN A 7 -18.08 4.90 -0.44
C ASN A 7 -16.87 4.30 -1.16
N VAL A 8 -16.04 5.17 -1.73
CA VAL A 8 -14.76 4.85 -2.37
C VAL A 8 -13.58 5.54 -1.69
N SER A 9 -13.74 5.87 -0.40
CA SER A 9 -12.69 6.51 0.40
C SER A 9 -11.72 5.52 1.02
N GLN A 10 -12.20 4.37 1.49
CA GLN A 10 -11.40 3.39 2.20
C GLN A 10 -10.89 2.26 1.29
N ALA A 11 -9.60 2.05 1.30
CA ALA A 11 -8.94 0.94 0.62
C ALA A 11 -8.94 -0.33 1.49
N ALA A 12 -10.09 -0.75 1.93
CA ALA A 12 -10.25 -1.95 2.75
C ALA A 12 -11.37 -2.81 2.19
N PRO A 13 -11.19 -4.14 2.09
CA PRO A 13 -12.31 -5.03 1.80
C PRO A 13 -13.43 -4.83 2.80
N VAL A 14 -14.66 -4.70 2.33
CA VAL A 14 -15.86 -4.63 3.19
C VAL A 14 -16.48 -6.01 3.41
N ASP A 15 -16.17 -6.95 2.55
CA ASP A 15 -16.61 -8.33 2.70
C ASP A 15 -15.81 -9.06 3.78
N LEU A 16 -16.46 -10.03 4.39
CA LEU A 16 -15.83 -10.89 5.38
C LEU A 16 -14.78 -11.81 4.75
N PRO A 17 -13.81 -12.32 5.53
CA PRO A 17 -12.99 -13.45 5.10
C PRO A 17 -13.87 -14.63 4.63
N PRO A 18 -13.41 -15.51 3.72
CA PRO A 18 -14.20 -16.61 3.22
C PRO A 18 -14.67 -17.52 4.35
N GLU A 19 -15.81 -18.19 4.16
CA GLU A 19 -16.47 -19.00 5.19
C GLU A 19 -15.54 -20.04 5.80
N GLN A 20 -14.77 -20.74 4.98
CA GLN A 20 -13.78 -21.72 5.43
C GLN A 20 -12.71 -21.12 6.35
N MET A 21 -12.28 -19.89 6.12
CA MET A 21 -11.33 -19.21 6.99
C MET A 21 -12.00 -18.81 8.32
N ARG A 22 -13.24 -18.34 8.28
CA ARG A 22 -13.99 -18.00 9.50
C ARG A 22 -14.26 -19.24 10.35
N ALA A 23 -14.53 -20.39 9.74
CA ALA A 23 -14.64 -21.65 10.43
C ALA A 23 -13.30 -22.07 11.09
N ALA A 24 -12.18 -21.94 10.36
CA ALA A 24 -10.84 -22.19 10.91
C ALA A 24 -10.51 -21.24 12.08
N MET A 25 -10.90 -19.95 11.99
CA MET A 25 -10.72 -19.00 13.11
C MET A 25 -11.52 -19.43 14.35
N ALA A 26 -12.73 -19.91 14.18
CA ALA A 26 -13.55 -20.39 15.29
C ALA A 26 -12.91 -21.63 15.94
N ASP A 27 -12.36 -22.55 15.14
CA ASP A 27 -11.63 -23.72 15.62
C ASP A 27 -10.35 -23.32 16.38
N ILE A 28 -9.57 -22.36 15.84
CA ILE A 28 -8.39 -21.81 16.51
C ILE A 28 -8.75 -21.24 17.88
N ILE A 29 -9.82 -20.46 17.98
CA ILE A 29 -10.26 -19.85 19.24
C ILE A 29 -10.62 -20.92 20.27
N VAL A 30 -11.24 -22.02 19.84
CA VAL A 30 -11.73 -23.05 20.76
C VAL A 30 -10.62 -24.07 21.14
N ASN A 31 -9.80 -24.44 20.17
CA ASN A 31 -8.94 -25.62 20.27
C ASN A 31 -7.43 -25.35 20.30
N GLU A 32 -7.00 -24.09 20.03
CA GLU A 32 -5.58 -23.73 20.06
C GLU A 32 -5.24 -22.91 21.31
N PRO A 33 -4.69 -23.53 22.39
CA PRO A 33 -4.38 -22.82 23.62
C PRO A 33 -3.41 -21.65 23.45
N GLN A 34 -2.45 -21.76 22.52
CA GLN A 34 -1.45 -20.71 22.25
C GLN A 34 -2.07 -19.45 21.65
N ALA A 35 -3.26 -19.55 21.05
CA ALA A 35 -3.99 -18.39 20.53
C ALA A 35 -4.40 -17.38 21.61
N HIS A 36 -4.34 -17.77 22.89
CA HIS A 36 -4.75 -16.97 24.05
C HIS A 36 -3.60 -16.49 24.94
N LEU A 37 -2.38 -16.85 24.60
CA LEU A 37 -1.18 -16.56 25.40
C LEU A 37 -0.27 -15.58 24.64
N TYR A 38 0.66 -14.96 25.35
CA TYR A 38 1.75 -14.25 24.71
C TYR A 38 2.58 -15.21 23.87
N GLY A 39 2.92 -14.79 22.68
CA GLY A 39 3.84 -15.48 21.79
C GLY A 39 5.17 -14.74 21.66
N PRO A 40 6.06 -15.23 20.78
CA PRO A 40 7.31 -14.53 20.47
C PRO A 40 7.07 -13.10 19.93
N VAL A 41 7.93 -12.17 20.33
CA VAL A 41 7.83 -10.76 19.94
C VAL A 41 7.78 -10.57 18.42
N ILE A 42 8.67 -11.28 17.71
CA ILE A 42 8.76 -11.24 16.25
C ILE A 42 7.79 -12.20 15.54
N GLY A 43 6.82 -12.75 16.27
CA GLY A 43 5.73 -13.59 15.73
C GLY A 43 5.96 -15.08 15.78
N LEU A 44 4.89 -15.82 15.46
CA LEU A 44 4.86 -17.28 15.48
C LEU A 44 5.93 -17.88 14.55
N PRO A 45 6.78 -18.80 15.05
CA PRO A 45 7.83 -19.43 14.23
C PRO A 45 7.30 -20.09 12.96
N GLU A 46 6.14 -20.76 13.05
CA GLU A 46 5.50 -21.42 11.92
C GLU A 46 5.04 -20.43 10.84
N LEU A 47 4.51 -19.28 11.23
CA LEU A 47 4.09 -18.25 10.28
C LEU A 47 5.31 -17.60 9.62
N ARG A 48 6.37 -17.32 10.39
CA ARG A 48 7.62 -16.78 9.86
C ARG A 48 8.24 -17.73 8.83
N ALA A 49 8.29 -19.03 9.15
CA ALA A 49 8.80 -20.06 8.24
C ALA A 49 7.93 -20.20 6.97
N GLU A 50 6.60 -20.12 7.11
CA GLU A 50 5.68 -20.19 5.97
C GLU A 50 5.84 -18.98 5.04
N VAL A 51 5.95 -17.77 5.61
CA VAL A 51 6.23 -16.55 4.84
C VAL A 51 7.57 -16.70 4.10
N ALA A 52 8.64 -17.12 4.80
CA ALA A 52 9.95 -17.33 4.17
C ALA A 52 9.86 -18.32 3.00
N THR A 53 9.14 -19.42 3.15
CA THR A 53 8.94 -20.45 2.11
C THR A 53 8.21 -19.89 0.90
N GLN A 54 7.07 -19.22 1.12
CA GLN A 54 6.25 -18.72 0.03
C GLN A 54 6.91 -17.53 -0.70
N TRP A 55 7.60 -16.64 0.04
CA TRP A 55 8.36 -15.56 -0.57
C TRP A 55 9.57 -16.08 -1.35
N SER A 56 10.27 -17.09 -0.81
CA SER A 56 11.36 -17.73 -1.56
C SER A 56 10.87 -18.31 -2.89
N ALA A 57 9.73 -18.99 -2.90
CA ALA A 57 9.13 -19.53 -4.11
C ALA A 57 8.66 -18.43 -5.06
N ALA A 58 7.99 -17.39 -4.56
CA ALA A 58 7.40 -16.32 -5.37
C ALA A 58 8.47 -15.44 -6.02
N TYR A 59 9.60 -15.17 -5.33
CA TYR A 59 10.66 -14.28 -5.81
C TYR A 59 11.89 -15.03 -6.34
N GLY A 60 11.89 -16.37 -6.34
CA GLY A 60 13.04 -17.17 -6.77
C GLY A 60 14.28 -16.95 -5.89
N ALA A 61 14.08 -16.85 -4.58
CA ALA A 61 15.10 -16.48 -3.60
C ALA A 61 15.27 -17.58 -2.52
N SER A 62 16.12 -17.34 -1.52
CA SER A 62 16.35 -18.23 -0.40
C SER A 62 16.24 -17.44 0.91
N LEU A 63 15.02 -17.26 1.39
CA LEU A 63 14.72 -16.65 2.68
C LEU A 63 14.59 -17.74 3.76
N THR A 64 14.92 -17.36 4.97
CA THR A 64 14.69 -18.19 6.16
C THR A 64 13.74 -17.48 7.14
N ALA A 65 13.25 -18.18 8.14
CA ALA A 65 12.44 -17.58 9.19
C ALA A 65 13.17 -16.42 9.92
N ASP A 66 14.51 -16.43 9.93
CA ASP A 66 15.32 -15.38 10.56
C ASP A 66 15.29 -14.06 9.78
N ASN A 67 14.85 -14.08 8.52
CA ASN A 67 14.60 -12.89 7.72
C ASN A 67 13.21 -12.29 7.93
N VAL A 68 12.33 -12.88 8.75
CA VAL A 68 10.92 -12.51 8.83
C VAL A 68 10.54 -12.15 10.26
N ALA A 69 9.95 -10.98 10.46
CA ALA A 69 9.20 -10.62 11.66
C ALA A 69 7.72 -10.39 11.31
N ILE A 70 6.82 -10.89 12.14
CA ILE A 70 5.38 -10.60 12.04
C ILE A 70 5.06 -9.37 12.87
N THR A 71 4.16 -8.54 12.37
CA THR A 71 3.81 -7.25 12.96
C THR A 71 2.29 -7.09 13.07
N SER A 72 1.84 -6.13 13.85
CA SER A 72 0.41 -5.76 13.95
C SER A 72 -0.05 -4.96 12.72
N GLY A 73 0.10 -5.55 11.53
CA GLY A 73 -0.17 -4.96 10.23
C GLY A 73 1.02 -4.17 9.67
N CYS A 74 0.94 -3.80 8.38
CA CYS A 74 2.02 -3.15 7.65
C CYS A 74 2.39 -1.78 8.22
N ASN A 75 1.44 -1.02 8.78
CA ASN A 75 1.76 0.26 9.42
C ASN A 75 2.71 0.08 10.61
N GLN A 76 2.56 -0.98 11.42
CA GLN A 76 3.52 -1.26 12.47
C GLN A 76 4.85 -1.76 11.91
N ALA A 77 4.84 -2.51 10.80
CA ALA A 77 6.06 -2.92 10.11
C ALA A 77 6.88 -1.69 9.65
N PHE A 78 6.22 -0.70 9.06
CA PHE A 78 6.87 0.56 8.67
C PHE A 78 7.41 1.31 9.89
N ALA A 79 6.61 1.45 10.95
CA ALA A 79 7.01 2.10 12.18
C ALA A 79 8.24 1.44 12.83
N ALA A 80 8.25 0.10 12.90
CA ALA A 80 9.36 -0.67 13.43
C ALA A 80 10.62 -0.53 12.57
N ALA A 81 10.47 -0.59 11.24
CA ALA A 81 11.58 -0.37 10.31
C ALA A 81 12.21 1.02 10.49
N ILE A 82 11.40 2.07 10.51
CA ILE A 82 11.90 3.44 10.72
C ILE A 82 12.57 3.58 12.10
N SER A 83 11.98 3.02 13.14
CA SER A 83 12.57 3.08 14.50
C SER A 83 13.91 2.35 14.60
N ALA A 84 14.17 1.36 13.73
CA ALA A 84 15.43 0.64 13.68
C ALA A 84 16.54 1.36 12.91
N ILE A 85 16.20 2.28 11.98
CA ILE A 85 17.18 2.87 11.04
C ILE A 85 17.30 4.39 11.15
N ALA A 86 16.35 5.08 11.78
CA ALA A 86 16.29 6.54 11.80
C ALA A 86 16.02 7.08 13.21
N GLN A 87 16.48 8.29 13.42
CA GLN A 87 16.25 9.07 14.66
C GLN A 87 15.71 10.46 14.32
N SER A 88 15.30 11.22 15.34
CA SER A 88 14.85 12.61 15.17
C SER A 88 15.87 13.45 14.41
N GLY A 89 15.41 14.16 13.38
CA GLY A 89 16.21 14.98 12.47
C GLY A 89 16.75 14.25 11.24
N ASP A 90 16.63 12.93 11.16
CA ASP A 90 16.94 12.18 9.94
C ASP A 90 15.86 12.39 8.84
N GLU A 91 16.14 11.90 7.65
CA GLU A 91 15.33 12.09 6.44
C GLU A 91 14.98 10.76 5.80
N VAL A 92 13.74 10.66 5.26
CA VAL A 92 13.27 9.55 4.42
C VAL A 92 12.62 10.10 3.17
N LEU A 93 12.99 9.57 2.02
CA LEU A 93 12.49 9.98 0.71
C LEU A 93 11.26 9.17 0.33
N LEU A 94 10.17 9.85 -0.06
CA LEU A 94 8.89 9.24 -0.47
C LEU A 94 8.47 9.78 -1.84
N PRO A 95 8.15 8.93 -2.86
CA PRO A 95 7.50 9.42 -4.08
C PRO A 95 6.17 10.10 -3.77
N ALA A 96 5.92 11.25 -4.37
CA ALA A 96 4.65 11.95 -4.29
C ALA A 96 3.83 11.73 -5.59
N PRO A 97 2.56 11.28 -5.50
CA PRO A 97 1.73 11.16 -4.30
C PRO A 97 2.17 9.98 -3.40
N TRP A 98 2.19 10.22 -2.10
CA TRP A 98 2.65 9.26 -1.10
C TRP A 98 1.52 8.60 -0.30
N TYR A 99 1.81 7.47 0.33
CA TYR A 99 0.91 6.90 1.33
C TYR A 99 0.97 7.73 2.62
N PHE A 100 -0.13 8.38 2.97
CA PHE A 100 -0.17 9.36 4.05
C PHE A 100 0.19 8.78 5.43
N ASN A 101 -0.07 7.47 5.69
CA ASN A 101 0.32 6.90 6.98
C ASN A 101 1.83 6.78 7.15
N HIS A 102 2.59 6.57 6.06
CA HIS A 102 4.05 6.64 6.12
C HIS A 102 4.50 8.07 6.51
N LYS A 103 3.95 9.08 5.83
CA LYS A 103 4.23 10.49 6.14
C LYS A 103 3.87 10.85 7.59
N MET A 104 2.66 10.45 8.04
CA MET A 104 2.21 10.70 9.42
C MET A 104 3.14 10.07 10.46
N TRP A 105 3.60 8.83 10.24
CA TRP A 105 4.54 8.19 11.15
C TRP A 105 5.88 8.93 11.19
N LEU A 106 6.42 9.33 10.05
CA LEU A 106 7.67 10.11 10.00
C LEU A 106 7.54 11.41 10.78
N ASP A 107 6.41 12.13 10.63
CA ASP A 107 6.14 13.36 11.41
C ASP A 107 6.12 13.07 12.91
N MET A 108 5.42 12.03 13.35
CA MET A 108 5.37 11.63 14.77
C MET A 108 6.73 11.23 15.32
N ALA A 109 7.59 10.64 14.49
CA ALA A 109 8.94 10.24 14.83
C ALA A 109 9.96 11.41 14.73
N SER A 110 9.50 12.61 14.32
CA SER A 110 10.38 13.75 14.02
C SER A 110 11.44 13.45 12.96
N VAL A 111 11.10 12.58 12.01
CA VAL A 111 11.87 12.27 10.80
C VAL A 111 11.29 13.05 9.63
N THR A 112 12.14 13.74 8.88
CA THR A 112 11.69 14.57 7.76
C THR A 112 11.34 13.71 6.55
N ALA A 113 10.10 13.78 6.05
CA ALA A 113 9.73 13.22 4.79
C ALA A 113 10.09 14.18 3.65
N LEU A 114 10.97 13.75 2.75
CA LEU A 114 11.32 14.48 1.53
C LEU A 114 10.55 13.88 0.34
N ALA A 115 9.85 14.73 -0.41
CA ALA A 115 9.11 14.30 -1.57
C ALA A 115 10.02 14.04 -2.77
N ILE A 116 9.93 12.85 -3.36
CA ILE A 116 10.49 12.55 -4.66
C ILE A 116 9.46 12.95 -5.71
N PRO A 117 9.79 13.87 -6.64
CA PRO A 117 8.92 14.18 -7.76
C PRO A 117 8.69 12.96 -8.65
N THR A 118 7.49 12.85 -9.19
CA THR A 118 7.13 11.81 -10.16
C THR A 118 6.79 12.42 -11.52
N ASP A 119 6.94 11.64 -12.57
CA ASP A 119 6.59 12.04 -13.94
C ASP A 119 5.06 12.03 -14.18
N ALA A 120 4.66 12.18 -15.44
CA ALA A 120 3.26 12.18 -15.85
C ALA A 120 2.57 10.82 -15.63
N GLN A 121 3.32 9.72 -15.55
CA GLN A 121 2.89 8.36 -15.24
C GLN A 121 2.97 8.05 -13.75
N LEU A 122 3.31 9.04 -12.93
CA LEU A 122 3.52 8.92 -11.48
C LEU A 122 4.66 7.96 -11.11
N LEU A 123 5.67 7.85 -11.97
CA LEU A 123 6.89 7.09 -11.71
C LEU A 123 7.99 8.03 -11.18
N PRO A 124 8.68 7.68 -10.08
CA PRO A 124 9.83 8.43 -9.58
C PRO A 124 11.07 8.16 -10.44
N ASP A 125 11.96 9.16 -10.53
CA ASP A 125 13.23 9.05 -11.23
C ASP A 125 14.38 8.79 -10.23
N PRO A 126 15.13 7.68 -10.35
CA PRO A 126 16.26 7.37 -9.47
C PRO A 126 17.38 8.43 -9.52
N GLU A 127 17.70 8.99 -10.69
CA GLU A 127 18.75 10.00 -10.81
C GLU A 127 18.34 11.35 -10.22
N ALA A 128 17.10 11.76 -10.42
CA ALA A 128 16.57 12.94 -9.74
C ALA A 128 16.51 12.72 -8.21
N THR A 129 16.21 11.50 -7.77
CA THR A 129 16.20 11.12 -6.36
C THR A 129 17.60 11.17 -5.74
N ARG A 130 18.64 10.78 -6.47
CA ARG A 130 20.04 10.85 -6.03
C ARG A 130 20.41 12.27 -5.56
N ALA A 131 19.94 13.28 -6.27
CA ALA A 131 20.22 14.68 -5.93
C ALA A 131 19.55 15.16 -4.61
N LEU A 132 18.57 14.42 -4.11
CA LEU A 132 17.85 14.71 -2.86
C LEU A 132 18.51 14.03 -1.64
N ILE A 133 19.43 13.08 -1.85
CA ILE A 133 20.08 12.34 -0.76
C ILE A 133 21.09 13.23 -0.07
N THR A 134 20.98 13.30 1.26
CA THR A 134 21.90 14.04 2.16
C THR A 134 22.55 13.08 3.16
N GLU A 135 23.45 13.59 4.00
CA GLU A 135 24.05 12.81 5.10
C GLU A 135 23.02 12.35 6.15
N ARG A 136 21.86 13.00 6.20
CA ARG A 136 20.75 12.64 7.11
C ARG A 136 19.79 11.63 6.50
N THR A 137 19.87 11.35 5.21
CA THR A 137 18.98 10.42 4.55
C THR A 137 19.26 9.00 5.03
N ARG A 138 18.21 8.28 5.48
CA ARG A 138 18.30 6.91 5.98
C ARG A 138 17.66 5.91 5.04
N ALA A 139 16.62 6.31 4.33
CA ALA A 139 15.91 5.41 3.43
C ALA A 139 15.20 6.13 2.29
N ILE A 140 14.95 5.36 1.23
CA ILE A 140 13.91 5.61 0.23
C ILE A 140 12.79 4.61 0.50
N SER A 141 11.52 5.05 0.55
CA SER A 141 10.38 4.16 0.73
C SER A 141 9.45 4.22 -0.47
N LEU A 142 9.31 3.09 -1.16
CA LEU A 142 8.44 2.90 -2.30
C LEU A 142 7.22 2.07 -1.89
N VAL A 143 6.06 2.37 -2.46
CA VAL A 143 4.83 1.57 -2.31
C VAL A 143 4.43 1.07 -3.69
N THR A 144 4.41 -0.23 -3.91
CA THR A 144 4.08 -0.82 -5.23
C THR A 144 3.31 -2.15 -5.09
N PRO A 145 2.15 -2.30 -5.72
CA PRO A 145 1.35 -1.26 -6.38
C PRO A 145 1.07 -0.07 -5.48
N ASN A 146 1.11 1.15 -6.03
CA ASN A 146 1.11 2.38 -5.26
C ASN A 146 -0.25 2.70 -4.61
N ASN A 147 -0.24 3.14 -3.39
CA ASN A 147 -1.32 3.86 -2.73
C ASN A 147 -0.86 5.32 -2.57
N PRO A 148 -1.49 6.32 -3.23
CA PRO A 148 -2.89 6.33 -3.71
C PRO A 148 -3.09 6.04 -5.20
N ALA A 149 -2.05 5.98 -6.01
CA ALA A 149 -2.18 6.11 -7.46
C ALA A 149 -2.54 4.79 -8.19
N GLY A 150 -2.37 3.63 -7.54
CA GLY A 150 -2.58 2.33 -8.19
C GLY A 150 -1.51 1.97 -9.22
N VAL A 151 -0.44 2.76 -9.34
CA VAL A 151 0.63 2.51 -10.29
C VAL A 151 1.50 1.34 -9.81
N GLU A 152 1.82 0.45 -10.72
CA GLU A 152 2.75 -0.65 -10.51
C GLU A 152 4.13 -0.20 -11.00
N TYR A 153 5.12 -0.19 -10.12
CA TYR A 153 6.47 0.20 -10.54
C TYR A 153 7.14 -0.93 -11.31
N PRO A 154 7.68 -0.65 -12.51
CA PRO A 154 8.39 -1.65 -13.31
C PRO A 154 9.56 -2.29 -12.52
N PRO A 155 9.82 -3.60 -12.70
CA PRO A 155 10.90 -4.29 -11.99
C PRO A 155 12.27 -3.64 -12.16
N GLU A 156 12.56 -3.10 -13.35
CA GLU A 156 13.80 -2.38 -13.66
C GLU A 156 13.92 -1.06 -12.89
N LEU A 157 12.79 -0.35 -12.67
CA LEU A 157 12.76 0.86 -11.85
C LEU A 157 13.02 0.53 -10.37
N VAL A 158 12.38 -0.51 -9.86
CA VAL A 158 12.59 -0.98 -8.49
C VAL A 158 14.03 -1.42 -8.27
N LEU A 159 14.64 -2.10 -9.25
CA LEU A 159 16.06 -2.47 -9.22
C LEU A 159 16.98 -1.25 -9.26
N ALA A 160 16.64 -0.23 -10.04
CA ALA A 160 17.45 1.00 -10.10
C ALA A 160 17.45 1.73 -8.75
N PHE A 161 16.31 1.79 -8.05
CA PHE A 161 16.25 2.31 -6.68
C PHE A 161 17.02 1.47 -5.67
N PHE A 162 17.01 0.14 -5.81
CA PHE A 162 17.81 -0.73 -4.97
C PHE A 162 19.32 -0.45 -5.15
N LYS A 163 19.79 -0.34 -6.38
CA LYS A 163 21.19 0.01 -6.66
C LYS A 163 21.55 1.38 -6.13
N LEU A 164 20.68 2.38 -6.30
CA LEU A 164 20.87 3.72 -5.74
C LEU A 164 21.04 3.65 -4.23
N ALA A 165 20.16 2.93 -3.54
CA ALA A 165 20.24 2.78 -2.09
C ALA A 165 21.52 2.06 -1.65
N GLN A 166 21.91 1.00 -2.36
CA GLN A 166 23.15 0.25 -2.12
C GLN A 166 24.40 1.13 -2.31
N GLU A 167 24.48 1.88 -3.41
CA GLU A 167 25.58 2.78 -3.72
C GLU A 167 25.74 3.93 -2.70
N THR A 168 24.64 4.40 -2.15
CA THR A 168 24.63 5.51 -1.20
C THR A 168 24.63 5.06 0.28
N GLY A 169 24.56 3.74 0.53
CA GLY A 169 24.61 3.17 1.87
C GLY A 169 23.33 3.40 2.70
N ILE A 170 22.20 3.74 2.06
CA ILE A 170 20.90 3.92 2.71
C ILE A 170 20.01 2.68 2.51
N LYS A 171 18.88 2.61 3.20
CA LYS A 171 17.93 1.50 3.03
C LYS A 171 16.92 1.79 1.92
N LEU A 172 16.45 0.72 1.27
CA LEU A 172 15.28 0.75 0.41
C LEU A 172 14.13 0.01 1.11
N ILE A 173 13.07 0.72 1.44
CA ILE A 173 11.84 0.15 1.97
C ILE A 173 10.88 -0.07 0.79
N ILE A 174 10.39 -1.30 0.62
CA ILE A 174 9.37 -1.64 -0.37
C ILE A 174 8.12 -2.09 0.38
N ASP A 175 7.06 -1.30 0.33
CA ASP A 175 5.73 -1.70 0.81
C ASP A 175 4.96 -2.36 -0.32
N GLU A 176 4.79 -3.67 -0.24
CA GLU A 176 4.06 -4.51 -1.18
C GLU A 176 2.73 -5.01 -0.59
N THR A 177 2.03 -4.17 0.17
CA THR A 177 0.69 -4.48 0.71
C THR A 177 -0.29 -4.98 -0.34
N TYR A 178 -0.12 -4.59 -1.60
CA TYR A 178 -1.01 -4.94 -2.72
C TYR A 178 -0.39 -5.88 -3.74
N ARG A 179 0.72 -6.56 -3.44
CA ARG A 179 1.44 -7.42 -4.40
C ARG A 179 0.55 -8.51 -5.02
N ASP A 180 -0.41 -9.04 -4.26
CA ASP A 180 -1.28 -10.12 -4.70
C ASP A 180 -2.32 -9.67 -5.74
N PHE A 181 -2.45 -8.37 -5.96
CA PHE A 181 -3.36 -7.73 -6.92
C PHE A 181 -2.62 -7.09 -8.10
N HIS A 182 -1.35 -7.42 -8.29
CA HIS A 182 -0.54 -6.96 -9.41
C HIS A 182 -1.11 -7.44 -10.76
N SER A 183 -1.04 -6.61 -11.79
CA SER A 183 -1.56 -6.95 -13.13
C SER A 183 -0.73 -8.02 -13.82
N GLN A 184 0.58 -8.04 -13.57
CA GLN A 184 1.49 -9.03 -14.11
C GLN A 184 1.52 -10.30 -13.25
N THR A 185 1.87 -11.42 -13.86
CA THR A 185 2.11 -12.70 -13.17
C THR A 185 3.60 -12.87 -12.91
N GLY A 186 3.95 -13.61 -11.87
CA GLY A 186 5.33 -13.84 -11.46
C GLY A 186 5.81 -12.89 -10.37
N ALA A 187 7.12 -12.86 -10.14
CA ALA A 187 7.73 -11.99 -9.14
C ALA A 187 7.61 -10.52 -9.56
N PRO A 188 7.11 -9.62 -8.72
CA PRO A 188 7.04 -8.20 -9.02
C PRO A 188 8.41 -7.55 -9.26
N HIS A 189 9.45 -8.12 -8.67
CA HIS A 189 10.84 -7.68 -8.81
C HIS A 189 11.82 -8.79 -8.43
N GLY A 190 13.11 -8.61 -8.78
CA GLY A 190 14.20 -9.56 -8.47
C GLY A 190 15.10 -9.13 -7.31
N LEU A 191 14.64 -8.30 -6.37
CA LEU A 191 15.51 -7.76 -5.32
C LEU A 191 16.03 -8.82 -4.37
N PHE A 192 15.23 -9.79 -3.99
CA PHE A 192 15.64 -10.89 -3.09
C PHE A 192 16.69 -11.82 -3.71
N GLN A 193 16.95 -11.71 -5.03
CA GLN A 193 17.97 -12.45 -5.74
C GLN A 193 19.32 -11.69 -5.81
N GLN A 194 19.34 -10.43 -5.39
CA GLN A 194 20.58 -9.63 -5.40
C GLN A 194 21.50 -10.11 -4.27
N ALA A 195 22.81 -10.05 -4.51
CA ALA A 195 23.79 -10.33 -3.45
C ALA A 195 23.59 -9.33 -2.29
N ASP A 196 23.68 -9.82 -1.07
CA ASP A 196 23.55 -9.03 0.16
C ASP A 196 22.28 -8.15 0.18
N TRP A 197 21.18 -8.66 -0.40
CA TRP A 197 19.92 -7.94 -0.53
C TRP A 197 19.41 -7.42 0.82
N ASP A 198 19.59 -8.19 1.88
CA ASP A 198 19.12 -7.91 3.22
C ASP A 198 19.89 -6.78 3.94
N GLN A 199 21.07 -6.40 3.40
CA GLN A 199 21.79 -5.23 3.88
C GLN A 199 21.17 -3.92 3.38
N THR A 200 20.36 -3.96 2.32
CA THR A 200 19.75 -2.78 1.68
C THR A 200 18.23 -2.81 1.75
N LEU A 201 17.61 -3.95 1.47
CA LEU A 201 16.15 -4.09 1.36
C LEU A 201 15.48 -4.27 2.71
N ILE A 202 14.41 -3.52 2.91
CA ILE A 202 13.38 -3.73 3.93
C ILE A 202 12.06 -3.91 3.20
N HIS A 203 11.52 -5.13 3.23
CA HIS A 203 10.26 -5.43 2.55
C HIS A 203 9.12 -5.51 3.55
N LEU A 204 8.00 -4.85 3.23
CA LEU A 204 6.80 -4.79 4.07
C LEU A 204 5.62 -5.45 3.36
N TYR A 205 4.82 -6.17 4.12
CA TYR A 205 3.62 -6.84 3.62
C TYR A 205 2.45 -6.78 4.59
N SER A 206 1.22 -6.86 4.07
CA SER A 206 -0.01 -6.86 4.85
C SER A 206 -0.94 -8.01 4.48
N PHE A 207 -1.33 -8.83 5.45
CA PHE A 207 -2.38 -9.83 5.27
C PHE A 207 -3.80 -9.24 5.25
N SER A 208 -3.93 -7.94 5.52
CA SER A 208 -5.23 -7.25 5.55
C SER A 208 -5.97 -7.33 4.20
N LYS A 209 -5.23 -7.32 3.09
CA LYS A 209 -5.81 -7.28 1.74
C LYS A 209 -5.94 -8.70 1.17
N ALA A 210 -4.88 -9.49 1.26
CA ALA A 210 -4.83 -10.84 0.71
C ALA A 210 -5.95 -11.73 1.24
N PHE A 211 -6.20 -11.72 2.53
CA PHE A 211 -7.18 -12.63 3.18
C PHE A 211 -8.33 -11.90 3.87
N ARG A 212 -8.54 -10.61 3.57
CA ARG A 212 -9.57 -9.77 4.21
C ARG A 212 -9.43 -9.73 5.74
N LEU A 213 -8.19 -9.79 6.25
CA LEU A 213 -7.87 -9.78 7.69
C LEU A 213 -7.67 -8.37 8.26
N THR A 214 -8.42 -7.39 7.77
CA THR A 214 -8.24 -5.97 8.15
C THR A 214 -8.35 -5.75 9.66
N GLY A 215 -9.33 -6.36 10.32
CA GLY A 215 -9.55 -6.27 11.77
C GLY A 215 -8.58 -7.11 12.61
N HIS A 216 -7.89 -8.09 12.02
CA HIS A 216 -7.00 -9.00 12.72
C HIS A 216 -5.58 -8.48 12.88
N ARG A 217 -5.22 -7.41 12.17
CA ARG A 217 -3.95 -6.69 12.29
C ARG A 217 -2.73 -7.61 12.17
N VAL A 218 -2.48 -8.15 11.00
CA VAL A 218 -1.29 -8.99 10.72
C VAL A 218 -0.56 -8.46 9.48
N GLY A 219 0.75 -8.30 9.60
CA GLY A 219 1.68 -7.93 8.54
C GLY A 219 3.01 -8.61 8.72
N ALA A 220 3.93 -8.36 7.81
CA ALA A 220 5.30 -8.87 7.86
C ALA A 220 6.31 -7.78 7.53
N LEU A 221 7.46 -7.86 8.20
CA LEU A 221 8.69 -7.11 7.95
C LEU A 221 9.76 -8.14 7.58
N ILE A 222 10.37 -7.99 6.42
CA ILE A 222 11.38 -8.93 5.91
C ILE A 222 12.67 -8.15 5.63
N SER A 223 13.77 -8.53 6.29
CA SER A 223 15.07 -7.89 6.17
C SER A 223 16.19 -8.78 6.74
N SER A 224 17.36 -8.19 7.04
CA SER A 224 18.45 -8.90 7.72
C SER A 224 18.07 -9.22 9.17
N PRO A 225 18.60 -10.32 9.73
CA PRO A 225 18.42 -10.64 11.15
C PRO A 225 18.86 -9.51 12.09
N ASP A 226 19.94 -8.81 11.75
CA ASP A 226 20.45 -7.69 12.55
C ASP A 226 19.45 -6.53 12.62
N LEU A 227 18.84 -6.17 11.48
CA LEU A 227 17.81 -5.13 11.45
C LEU A 227 16.57 -5.57 12.21
N LEU A 228 16.19 -6.85 12.08
CA LEU A 228 15.03 -7.38 12.81
C LEU A 228 15.27 -7.38 14.32
N ALA A 229 16.49 -7.62 14.80
CA ALA A 229 16.83 -7.52 16.22
C ALA A 229 16.68 -6.08 16.76
N GLU A 230 16.98 -5.05 15.96
CA GLU A 230 16.71 -3.66 16.33
C GLU A 230 15.20 -3.36 16.30
N ALA A 231 14.48 -3.81 15.28
CA ALA A 231 13.03 -3.65 15.16
C ALA A 231 12.28 -4.37 16.29
N GLU A 232 12.78 -5.50 16.78
CA GLU A 232 12.20 -6.28 17.89
C GLU A 232 12.05 -5.45 19.16
N LYS A 233 13.02 -4.55 19.47
CA LYS A 233 12.96 -3.65 20.63
C LYS A 233 11.72 -2.76 20.58
N PHE A 234 11.41 -2.24 19.39
CA PHE A 234 10.20 -1.44 19.17
C PHE A 234 8.94 -2.31 19.30
N LEU A 235 8.92 -3.48 18.67
CA LEU A 235 7.76 -4.39 18.67
C LEU A 235 7.42 -4.84 20.10
N ASP A 236 8.42 -5.21 20.89
CA ASP A 236 8.26 -5.59 22.30
C ASP A 236 7.66 -4.45 23.13
N THR A 237 8.21 -3.25 22.98
CA THR A 237 7.74 -2.07 23.73
C THR A 237 6.31 -1.66 23.41
N VAL A 238 5.91 -1.78 22.12
CA VAL A 238 4.62 -1.24 21.64
C VAL A 238 3.50 -2.27 21.77
N ALA A 239 3.77 -3.56 21.60
CA ALA A 239 2.73 -4.58 21.53
C ALA A 239 3.07 -5.91 22.21
N ILE A 240 4.30 -6.08 22.71
CA ILE A 240 4.85 -7.36 23.24
C ILE A 240 4.90 -8.44 22.15
N CYS A 241 3.74 -8.78 21.55
CA CYS A 241 3.66 -9.70 20.41
C CYS A 241 2.46 -9.35 19.54
N PRO A 242 2.45 -9.73 18.25
CA PRO A 242 1.29 -9.56 17.40
C PRO A 242 0.12 -10.43 17.86
N ASN A 243 -1.10 -10.05 17.48
CA ASN A 243 -2.32 -10.80 17.79
C ASN A 243 -2.21 -12.27 17.36
N GLN A 244 -2.33 -13.22 18.31
CA GLN A 244 -2.12 -14.64 18.05
C GLN A 244 -3.17 -15.22 17.11
N ILE A 245 -4.46 -14.93 17.33
CA ILE A 245 -5.55 -15.40 16.47
C ILE A 245 -5.35 -14.92 15.03
N GLY A 246 -4.93 -13.68 14.87
CA GLY A 246 -4.59 -13.13 13.55
C GLY A 246 -3.43 -13.88 12.88
N GLN A 247 -2.38 -14.22 13.63
CA GLN A 247 -1.23 -14.95 13.11
C GLN A 247 -1.58 -16.38 12.69
N PHE A 248 -2.31 -17.12 13.51
CA PHE A 248 -2.81 -18.45 13.15
C PHE A 248 -3.72 -18.40 11.93
N SER A 249 -4.59 -17.36 11.85
CA SER A 249 -5.45 -17.15 10.69
C SER A 249 -4.65 -16.87 9.42
N ALA A 250 -3.62 -16.03 9.50
CA ALA A 250 -2.74 -15.74 8.36
C ALA A 250 -1.98 -17.00 7.91
N LEU A 251 -1.46 -17.79 8.85
CA LEU A 251 -0.80 -19.06 8.56
C LEU A 251 -1.75 -20.03 7.86
N TRP A 252 -2.97 -20.15 8.37
CA TRP A 252 -3.98 -21.00 7.74
C TRP A 252 -4.31 -20.51 6.33
N GLY A 253 -4.45 -19.19 6.15
CA GLY A 253 -4.73 -18.56 4.86
C GLY A 253 -3.62 -18.83 3.83
N LEU A 254 -2.37 -18.67 4.19
CA LEU A 254 -1.21 -18.98 3.33
C LEU A 254 -1.24 -20.42 2.83
N ARG A 255 -1.65 -21.36 3.68
CA ARG A 255 -1.65 -22.80 3.37
C ARG A 255 -2.88 -23.26 2.57
N ASN A 256 -4.00 -22.54 2.65
CA ASN A 256 -5.29 -23.05 2.17
C ASN A 256 -6.02 -22.15 1.17
N LEU A 257 -5.61 -20.89 0.98
CA LEU A 257 -6.37 -19.92 0.21
C LEU A 257 -5.71 -19.46 -1.10
N THR A 258 -4.76 -20.20 -1.64
CA THR A 258 -4.08 -19.81 -2.89
C THR A 258 -5.04 -19.64 -4.06
N GLU A 259 -5.95 -20.58 -4.29
CA GLU A 259 -6.95 -20.50 -5.37
C GLU A 259 -7.97 -19.39 -5.12
N TRP A 260 -8.41 -19.23 -3.87
CA TRP A 260 -9.32 -18.16 -3.50
C TRP A 260 -8.70 -16.79 -3.74
N LEU A 261 -7.45 -16.58 -3.35
CA LEU A 261 -6.71 -15.33 -3.55
C LEU A 261 -6.52 -15.04 -5.06
N ALA A 262 -6.29 -16.06 -5.87
CA ALA A 262 -6.25 -15.90 -7.33
C ALA A 262 -7.61 -15.42 -7.88
N GLY A 263 -8.72 -15.90 -7.33
CA GLY A 263 -10.07 -15.43 -7.64
C GLY A 263 -10.30 -13.96 -7.24
N GLU A 264 -9.84 -13.55 -6.05
CA GLU A 264 -9.89 -12.16 -5.60
C GLU A 264 -9.09 -11.22 -6.52
N ARG A 265 -7.90 -11.66 -6.91
CA ARG A 265 -7.10 -10.92 -7.89
C ARG A 265 -7.84 -10.74 -9.21
N PHE A 266 -8.44 -11.80 -9.73
CA PHE A 266 -9.22 -11.75 -10.99
C PHE A 266 -10.36 -10.73 -10.87
N GLU A 267 -11.10 -10.75 -9.78
CA GLU A 267 -12.20 -9.80 -9.51
C GLU A 267 -11.70 -8.34 -9.48
N ILE A 268 -10.60 -8.07 -8.79
CA ILE A 268 -10.02 -6.71 -8.72
C ILE A 268 -9.54 -6.25 -10.10
N LEU A 269 -8.94 -7.11 -10.90
CA LEU A 269 -8.54 -6.79 -12.27
C LEU A 269 -9.75 -6.53 -13.18
N ALA A 270 -10.87 -7.25 -12.99
CA ALA A 270 -12.11 -6.99 -13.70
C ALA A 270 -12.72 -5.63 -13.34
N ARG A 271 -12.68 -5.24 -12.08
CA ARG A 271 -13.10 -3.89 -11.63
C ARG A 271 -12.22 -2.80 -12.24
N ARG A 272 -10.90 -3.01 -12.26
CA ARG A 272 -9.98 -2.11 -12.97
C ARG A 272 -10.36 -1.94 -14.43
N ALA A 273 -10.61 -3.05 -15.14
CA ALA A 273 -11.02 -3.01 -16.55
C ALA A 273 -12.35 -2.25 -16.74
N THR A 274 -13.29 -2.35 -15.80
CA THR A 274 -14.53 -1.56 -15.81
C THR A 274 -14.24 -0.06 -15.70
N ILE A 275 -13.33 0.36 -14.81
CA ILE A 275 -12.91 1.76 -14.69
C ILE A 275 -12.30 2.25 -16.00
N GLU A 276 -11.37 1.49 -16.57
CA GLU A 276 -10.70 1.82 -17.82
C GLU A 276 -11.69 1.94 -19.00
N ALA A 277 -12.72 1.11 -19.03
CA ALA A 277 -13.80 1.17 -20.03
C ALA A 277 -14.71 2.40 -19.88
N GLU A 278 -14.96 2.85 -18.65
CA GLU A 278 -15.78 4.06 -18.38
C GLU A 278 -15.02 5.37 -18.62
N MET A 279 -13.69 5.36 -18.59
CA MET A 279 -12.86 6.57 -18.68
C MET A 279 -13.07 7.40 -19.95
N PRO A 280 -13.23 6.85 -21.18
CA PRO A 280 -13.42 7.68 -22.37
C PRO A 280 -14.61 8.65 -22.26
N ALA A 281 -15.72 8.19 -21.66
CA ALA A 281 -16.92 9.02 -21.47
C ALA A 281 -16.70 10.10 -20.38
N LEU A 282 -15.89 9.82 -19.36
CA LEU A 282 -15.53 10.76 -18.32
C LEU A 282 -14.46 11.74 -18.81
N ALA A 283 -13.49 11.30 -19.61
CA ALA A 283 -12.47 12.12 -20.24
C ALA A 283 -13.08 13.19 -21.18
N ALA A 284 -14.18 12.86 -21.87
CA ALA A 284 -14.95 13.84 -22.65
C ALA A 284 -15.54 14.98 -21.80
N LYS A 285 -15.52 14.85 -20.46
CA LYS A 285 -15.90 15.89 -19.49
C LYS A 285 -14.68 16.59 -18.87
N GLY A 286 -13.48 16.33 -19.37
CA GLY A 286 -12.22 16.94 -18.92
C GLY A 286 -11.49 16.21 -17.79
N TRP A 287 -11.96 15.04 -17.36
CA TRP A 287 -11.26 14.24 -16.37
C TRP A 287 -10.10 13.47 -16.97
N THR A 288 -9.06 13.20 -16.18
CA THR A 288 -7.91 12.39 -16.59
C THR A 288 -7.66 11.28 -15.57
N LEU A 289 -7.43 10.04 -16.05
CA LEU A 289 -6.95 8.93 -15.25
C LEU A 289 -5.43 9.02 -15.16
N LYS A 290 -4.91 9.27 -13.96
CA LYS A 290 -3.48 9.38 -13.71
C LYS A 290 -2.83 8.02 -13.41
N GLY A 291 -3.59 7.10 -12.81
CA GLY A 291 -3.16 5.76 -12.49
C GLY A 291 -4.34 4.88 -12.11
N CYS A 292 -4.21 3.57 -12.36
CA CYS A 292 -5.23 2.59 -11.98
C CYS A 292 -4.59 1.23 -11.75
N GLY A 293 -4.79 0.65 -10.59
CA GLY A 293 -4.30 -0.69 -10.25
C GLY A 293 -4.49 -1.00 -8.78
N ALA A 294 -4.20 -2.23 -8.40
CA ALA A 294 -4.54 -2.73 -7.07
C ALA A 294 -5.97 -2.32 -6.68
N TYR A 295 -6.14 -1.52 -5.65
CA TYR A 295 -7.44 -1.08 -5.13
C TYR A 295 -7.82 0.35 -5.56
N PHE A 296 -7.00 1.03 -6.39
CA PHE A 296 -7.07 2.47 -6.60
C PHE A 296 -7.20 2.89 -8.06
N ALA A 297 -8.02 3.91 -8.29
CA ALA A 297 -7.93 4.80 -9.44
C ALA A 297 -7.62 6.22 -8.94
N TYR A 298 -6.69 6.89 -9.58
CA TYR A 298 -6.28 8.25 -9.25
C TYR A 298 -6.67 9.18 -10.38
N LEU A 299 -7.65 10.05 -10.11
CA LEU A 299 -8.29 10.88 -11.11
C LEU A 299 -7.89 12.35 -10.95
N GLU A 300 -7.59 13.02 -12.05
CA GLU A 300 -7.50 14.48 -12.11
C GLU A 300 -8.86 15.04 -12.56
N HIS A 301 -9.43 15.96 -11.78
CA HIS A 301 -10.71 16.58 -12.08
C HIS A 301 -10.54 17.93 -12.82
N PRO A 302 -11.51 18.34 -13.67
CA PRO A 302 -11.41 19.55 -14.48
C PRO A 302 -11.93 20.82 -13.79
N PHE A 303 -12.37 20.78 -12.54
CA PHE A 303 -13.11 21.86 -11.91
C PHE A 303 -12.21 22.95 -11.32
N GLU A 304 -12.72 24.20 -11.31
CA GLU A 304 -12.09 25.36 -10.69
C GLU A 304 -12.31 25.35 -9.16
N MET A 305 -11.86 24.31 -8.50
CA MET A 305 -11.87 24.19 -7.04
C MET A 305 -10.82 23.20 -6.59
N ALA A 306 -10.39 23.31 -5.34
CA ALA A 306 -9.46 22.34 -4.78
C ALA A 306 -10.18 21.01 -4.47
N SER A 307 -9.41 19.91 -4.49
CA SER A 307 -9.93 18.55 -4.34
C SER A 307 -10.59 18.27 -2.99
N ASP A 308 -10.19 18.96 -1.92
CA ASP A 308 -10.83 18.89 -0.60
C ASP A 308 -12.24 19.51 -0.63
N VAL A 309 -12.41 20.65 -1.29
CA VAL A 309 -13.73 21.26 -1.52
C VAL A 309 -14.57 20.37 -2.42
N LEU A 310 -13.98 19.83 -3.50
CA LEU A 310 -14.68 18.89 -4.38
C LEU A 310 -15.14 17.63 -3.62
N ALA A 311 -14.30 17.07 -2.76
CA ALA A 311 -14.65 15.88 -1.99
C ALA A 311 -15.88 16.10 -1.08
N GLN A 312 -16.01 17.28 -0.47
CA GLN A 312 -17.21 17.66 0.31
C GLN A 312 -18.45 17.76 -0.60
N LYS A 313 -18.33 18.46 -1.73
CA LYS A 313 -19.44 18.59 -2.69
C LYS A 313 -19.87 17.27 -3.31
N LEU A 314 -18.94 16.32 -3.51
CA LEU A 314 -19.28 14.98 -3.99
C LEU A 314 -20.19 14.24 -3.01
N VAL A 315 -19.99 14.40 -1.70
CA VAL A 315 -20.88 13.82 -0.69
C VAL A 315 -22.26 14.49 -0.76
N GLU A 316 -22.30 15.80 -0.78
CA GLU A 316 -23.54 16.60 -0.71
C GLU A 316 -24.41 16.46 -1.97
N GLU A 317 -23.79 16.56 -3.16
CA GLU A 317 -24.50 16.67 -4.42
C GLU A 317 -24.60 15.36 -5.20
N ALA A 318 -23.65 14.44 -5.00
CA ALA A 318 -23.57 13.18 -5.74
C ALA A 318 -23.64 11.92 -4.87
N SER A 319 -23.65 12.05 -3.55
CA SER A 319 -23.57 10.93 -2.60
C SER A 319 -22.37 10.00 -2.92
N ILE A 320 -21.20 10.61 -3.12
CA ILE A 320 -19.92 9.93 -3.34
C ILE A 320 -18.94 10.36 -2.25
N LEU A 321 -18.34 9.40 -1.56
CA LEU A 321 -17.28 9.65 -0.58
C LEU A 321 -15.93 9.17 -1.15
N ALA A 322 -15.10 10.10 -1.58
CA ALA A 322 -13.74 9.87 -2.09
C ALA A 322 -12.72 10.67 -1.26
N LEU A 323 -11.43 10.36 -1.38
CA LEU A 323 -10.39 11.14 -0.71
C LEU A 323 -9.74 12.15 -1.65
N PRO A 324 -9.52 13.39 -1.17
CA PRO A 324 -8.85 14.44 -1.96
C PRO A 324 -7.36 14.15 -2.10
N GLY A 325 -6.80 14.54 -3.25
CA GLY A 325 -5.38 14.39 -3.55
C GLY A 325 -4.45 15.16 -2.60
N THR A 326 -4.95 16.24 -1.98
CA THR A 326 -4.21 17.02 -0.99
C THR A 326 -3.72 16.19 0.20
N MET A 327 -4.39 15.10 0.54
CA MET A 327 -3.95 14.17 1.62
C MET A 327 -2.69 13.37 1.26
N PHE A 328 -2.33 13.30 -0.01
CA PHE A 328 -1.27 12.43 -0.54
C PHE A 328 -0.08 13.20 -1.11
N MET A 329 -0.08 14.52 -0.97
CA MET A 329 0.93 15.41 -1.54
C MET A 329 1.48 16.33 -0.46
N PRO A 330 2.67 16.92 -0.65
CA PRO A 330 3.12 18.04 0.16
C PRO A 330 2.09 19.19 0.17
N GLU A 331 1.98 19.91 1.29
CA GLU A 331 0.94 20.93 1.51
C GLU A 331 0.85 21.99 0.40
N ASN A 332 1.98 22.33 -0.24
CA ASN A 332 2.04 23.38 -1.25
C ASN A 332 2.01 22.87 -2.69
N GLU A 333 1.80 21.56 -2.89
CA GLU A 333 1.77 20.98 -4.24
C GLU A 333 0.42 21.18 -4.91
N VAL A 334 0.44 21.95 -6.01
CA VAL A 334 -0.77 22.28 -6.80
C VAL A 334 -1.42 21.03 -7.40
N ALA A 335 -0.63 20.02 -7.75
CA ALA A 335 -1.14 18.77 -8.32
C ALA A 335 -2.16 18.08 -7.40
N GLY A 336 -1.89 18.02 -6.08
CA GLY A 336 -2.81 17.45 -5.11
C GLY A 336 -4.17 18.12 -5.07
N GLN A 337 -4.25 19.40 -5.40
CA GLN A 337 -5.49 20.16 -5.40
C GLN A 337 -6.46 19.77 -6.52
N GLN A 338 -6.00 19.00 -7.51
CA GLN A 338 -6.86 18.56 -8.63
C GLN A 338 -7.02 17.05 -8.72
N HIS A 339 -6.50 16.31 -7.74
CA HIS A 339 -6.60 14.85 -7.75
C HIS A 339 -7.61 14.32 -6.74
N LEU A 340 -8.21 13.18 -7.08
CA LEU A 340 -9.04 12.37 -6.19
C LEU A 340 -8.54 10.93 -6.20
N ARG A 341 -8.48 10.30 -5.04
CA ARG A 341 -8.29 8.86 -4.92
C ARG A 341 -9.64 8.15 -4.82
N ILE A 342 -9.89 7.23 -5.73
CA ILE A 342 -11.03 6.32 -5.75
C ILE A 342 -10.54 4.94 -5.32
N ALA A 343 -10.95 4.47 -4.17
CA ALA A 343 -10.70 3.10 -3.70
C ALA A 343 -11.84 2.20 -4.17
N PHE A 344 -11.65 1.51 -5.29
CA PHE A 344 -12.72 0.78 -5.98
C PHE A 344 -12.89 -0.68 -5.51
N ALA A 345 -12.07 -1.16 -4.62
CA ALA A 345 -12.18 -2.54 -4.11
C ALA A 345 -13.49 -2.81 -3.34
N ASN A 346 -14.18 -1.76 -2.91
CA ASN A 346 -15.43 -1.86 -2.15
C ASN A 346 -16.70 -1.80 -2.99
N VAL A 347 -16.56 -1.63 -4.30
CA VAL A 347 -17.69 -1.51 -5.23
C VAL A 347 -17.50 -2.50 -6.39
N ASP A 348 -18.58 -3.17 -6.77
CA ASP A 348 -18.61 -4.05 -7.92
C ASP A 348 -18.68 -3.27 -9.25
N ALA A 349 -18.71 -3.97 -10.37
CA ALA A 349 -18.80 -3.36 -11.69
C ALA A 349 -20.03 -2.44 -11.83
N THR A 350 -21.16 -2.80 -11.23
CA THR A 350 -22.39 -1.99 -11.25
C THR A 350 -22.21 -0.71 -10.46
N GLY A 351 -21.62 -0.81 -9.27
CA GLY A 351 -21.30 0.35 -8.43
C GLY A 351 -20.29 1.28 -9.10
N ILE A 352 -19.30 0.74 -9.83
CA ILE A 352 -18.34 1.53 -10.63
C ILE A 352 -19.08 2.29 -11.75
N ALA A 353 -19.95 1.63 -12.51
CA ALA A 353 -20.73 2.27 -13.58
C ALA A 353 -21.62 3.40 -13.02
N GLU A 354 -22.26 3.18 -11.88
CA GLU A 354 -23.03 4.21 -11.18
C GLU A 354 -22.16 5.36 -10.68
N LEU A 355 -21.00 5.08 -10.10
CA LEU A 355 -20.01 6.10 -9.70
C LEU A 355 -19.67 7.01 -10.90
N PHE A 356 -19.30 6.42 -12.03
CA PHE A 356 -18.95 7.16 -13.23
C PHE A 356 -20.14 7.96 -13.81
N THR A 357 -21.35 7.40 -13.73
CA THR A 357 -22.58 8.11 -14.10
C THR A 357 -22.78 9.36 -13.27
N ARG A 358 -22.56 9.28 -11.95
CA ARG A 358 -22.66 10.45 -11.05
C ARG A 358 -21.57 11.48 -11.31
N LEU A 359 -20.32 11.04 -11.52
CA LEU A 359 -19.21 11.94 -11.86
C LEU A 359 -19.47 12.68 -13.19
N LYS A 360 -19.97 12.00 -14.22
CA LYS A 360 -20.34 12.59 -15.50
C LYS A 360 -21.49 13.62 -15.40
N ALA A 361 -22.33 13.50 -14.39
CA ALA A 361 -23.48 14.39 -14.17
C ALA A 361 -23.15 15.69 -13.44
N LEU A 362 -21.96 15.83 -12.85
CA LEU A 362 -21.54 17.05 -12.16
C LEU A 362 -21.52 18.28 -13.06
N ARG A 363 -21.87 19.44 -12.51
CA ARG A 363 -22.03 20.71 -13.24
C ARG A 363 -21.35 21.87 -12.50
N PHE A 364 -20.08 21.67 -12.12
CA PHE A 364 -19.27 22.73 -11.53
C PHE A 364 -18.54 23.54 -12.61
N SER A 365 -18.09 24.75 -12.25
CA SER A 365 -17.26 25.57 -13.11
C SER A 365 -15.96 24.88 -13.46
N LEU A 366 -15.60 24.88 -14.73
CA LEU A 366 -14.35 24.29 -15.21
C LEU A 366 -13.18 25.23 -14.96
N ALA A 367 -12.04 24.67 -14.60
CA ALA A 367 -10.79 25.39 -14.55
C ALA A 367 -10.41 25.90 -15.96
N PRO A 368 -9.78 27.07 -16.07
CA PRO A 368 -9.26 27.55 -17.36
C PRO A 368 -8.22 26.53 -17.89
N PRO A 369 -8.13 26.38 -19.24
CA PRO A 369 -7.12 25.50 -19.83
C PRO A 369 -5.73 25.86 -19.29
N ARG A 370 -4.98 24.89 -18.78
CA ARG A 370 -3.58 25.12 -18.42
C ARG A 370 -2.82 25.50 -19.67
N ALA A 371 -2.14 26.66 -19.66
CA ALA A 371 -1.19 26.99 -20.69
C ALA A 371 -0.16 25.87 -20.77
N GLY A 372 -0.05 25.22 -21.93
CA GLY A 372 0.82 24.07 -22.14
C GLY A 372 2.25 24.35 -21.67
N LYS A 373 2.77 23.43 -20.88
CA LYS A 373 4.22 23.34 -20.60
C LYS A 373 4.90 22.59 -21.72
#